data_609bd6753b493cf1cc5dd354b1a3576d
#
_entry.id   609bd6753b493cf1cc5dd354b1a3576d
#
_cell.length_a   1.000
_cell.length_b   1.000
_cell.length_c   1.000
_cell.angle_alpha   90.00
_cell.angle_beta   90.00
_cell.angle_gamma   90.00
#
_symmetry.space_group_name_H-M   'P 1'
#
loop_
_entity.id
_entity.type
_entity.pdbx_description
1 polymer ?
#
loop_
_entity_poly.entity_id
_entity_poly.type
_entity_poly.pdbx_seq_one_letter_code
_entity_poly.pdbx_strand_id
1 'polypeptide(L)'
;MHSDTPNDDPLSAAREGAFFGRRKGKKLRAGQALLTETLLPRLCLDLQSSAPAALPELFPIPVREVRLEIGFGGSEHLIAQAELYPDCGFIGIEAFVNGMAKALVAIEAKGLRNIRLHHGDATDVLAWLPAASLARVDLLYPDPWPKRRHWKRRFVQDKSVAALARVLRPGGEFRFASDIDDYSAWTLLRLLRSPDFEWTANRADDWREPWSDFGGTRYEAKAKREGRTPCYLAFRRR
;
A
#
# COMPACT_ATOMS: atom_id res chain seq x y z
N MET A 1 -38.16 30.76 -6.51
CA MET A 1 -38.05 29.47 -7.24
C MET A 1 -36.59 29.27 -7.60
N HIS A 2 -35.86 28.55 -6.80
CA HIS A 2 -34.48 28.10 -7.10
C HIS A 2 -34.58 26.63 -7.45
N SER A 3 -34.25 26.31 -8.69
CA SER A 3 -34.19 24.95 -9.19
C SER A 3 -32.82 24.35 -8.85
N ASP A 4 -32.79 23.48 -7.83
CA ASP A 4 -31.68 22.56 -7.60
C ASP A 4 -31.73 21.47 -8.67
N THR A 5 -30.81 21.51 -9.61
CA THR A 5 -30.52 20.39 -10.49
C THR A 5 -29.54 19.44 -9.78
N PRO A 6 -29.85 18.15 -9.65
CA PRO A 6 -28.89 17.17 -9.15
C PRO A 6 -27.72 17.04 -10.15
N ASN A 7 -26.53 17.19 -9.64
CA ASN A 7 -25.29 16.94 -10.40
C ASN A 7 -25.10 15.41 -10.51
N ASP A 8 -25.66 14.81 -11.56
CA ASP A 8 -25.42 13.41 -11.91
C ASP A 8 -24.01 13.29 -12.50
N ASP A 9 -23.04 13.02 -11.63
CA ASP A 9 -21.70 12.59 -12.02
C ASP A 9 -21.77 11.11 -12.45
N PRO A 10 -21.58 10.77 -13.75
CA PRO A 10 -21.68 9.40 -14.24
C PRO A 10 -20.59 8.45 -13.71
N LEU A 11 -19.65 8.94 -12.90
CA LEU A 11 -18.58 8.14 -12.27
C LEU A 11 -18.96 7.57 -10.91
N SER A 12 -20.20 7.75 -10.42
CA SER A 12 -20.63 7.29 -9.11
C SER A 12 -21.12 5.84 -9.05
N ALA A 13 -21.14 5.09 -10.15
CA ALA A 13 -21.39 3.65 -10.08
C ALA A 13 -20.27 2.99 -9.27
N ALA A 14 -20.61 2.61 -8.04
CA ALA A 14 -19.69 1.95 -7.11
C ALA A 14 -19.15 0.66 -7.76
N ARG A 15 -17.93 0.71 -8.31
CA ARG A 15 -17.19 -0.49 -8.72
C ARG A 15 -16.99 -1.34 -7.46
N GLU A 16 -17.32 -2.63 -7.51
CA GLU A 16 -16.93 -3.59 -6.47
C GLU A 16 -15.42 -3.49 -6.27
N GLY A 17 -14.98 -3.10 -5.06
CA GLY A 17 -13.57 -2.86 -4.75
C GLY A 17 -13.18 -1.37 -4.64
N ALA A 18 -14.14 -0.43 -4.69
CA ALA A 18 -13.86 1.00 -4.58
C ALA A 18 -13.17 1.34 -3.24
N PHE A 19 -12.13 2.18 -3.31
CA PHE A 19 -11.48 2.76 -2.14
C PHE A 19 -12.47 3.57 -1.29
N PHE A 20 -12.59 3.21 -0.01
CA PHE A 20 -13.54 3.83 0.93
C PHE A 20 -12.92 4.88 1.85
N GLY A 21 -11.63 5.09 1.79
CA GLY A 21 -10.89 6.02 2.63
C GLY A 21 -11.01 7.48 2.20
N ARG A 22 -10.38 8.36 2.98
CA ARG A 22 -10.32 9.80 2.68
C ARG A 22 -9.40 10.07 1.50
N ARG A 23 -9.90 10.78 0.46
CA ARG A 23 -9.11 11.12 -0.74
C ARG A 23 -8.41 12.48 -0.66
N LYS A 24 -9.00 13.48 0.02
CA LYS A 24 -8.47 14.85 0.11
C LYS A 24 -8.39 15.33 1.56
N GLY A 25 -7.35 16.09 1.87
CA GLY A 25 -7.11 16.73 3.16
C GLY A 25 -7.11 18.25 3.09
N LYS A 26 -6.16 18.89 3.80
CA LYS A 26 -5.91 20.32 3.70
C LYS A 26 -5.36 20.66 2.31
N LYS A 27 -5.56 21.92 1.87
CA LYS A 27 -4.97 22.47 0.63
C LYS A 27 -3.45 22.23 0.64
N LEU A 28 -2.93 21.79 -0.50
CA LEU A 28 -1.48 21.60 -0.68
C LEU A 28 -0.75 22.94 -0.60
N ARG A 29 0.46 22.93 -0.06
CA ARG A 29 1.38 24.08 -0.14
C ARG A 29 1.87 24.23 -1.58
N ALA A 30 2.29 25.44 -1.98
CA ALA A 30 2.70 25.72 -3.35
C ALA A 30 3.77 24.73 -3.89
N GLY A 31 4.81 24.44 -3.12
CA GLY A 31 5.84 23.47 -3.52
C GLY A 31 5.31 22.03 -3.66
N GLN A 32 4.34 21.63 -2.84
CA GLN A 32 3.69 20.32 -2.98
C GLN A 32 2.82 20.23 -4.24
N ALA A 33 2.06 21.30 -4.55
CA ALA A 33 1.26 21.39 -5.75
C ALA A 33 2.16 21.32 -6.99
N LEU A 34 3.25 22.07 -7.02
CA LEU A 34 4.23 22.05 -8.10
C LEU A 34 4.77 20.64 -8.36
N LEU A 35 5.20 19.91 -7.32
CA LEU A 35 5.68 18.53 -7.46
C LEU A 35 4.60 17.57 -7.93
N THR A 36 3.35 17.80 -7.54
CA THR A 36 2.22 17.01 -8.06
C THR A 36 2.03 17.21 -9.57
N GLU A 37 2.31 18.39 -10.08
CA GLU A 37 2.19 18.70 -11.51
C GLU A 37 3.43 18.28 -12.32
N THR A 38 4.63 18.36 -11.73
CA THR A 38 5.89 18.18 -12.47
C THR A 38 6.57 16.83 -12.25
N LEU A 39 6.56 16.32 -11.02
CA LEU A 39 7.25 15.08 -10.65
C LEU A 39 6.33 13.84 -10.68
N LEU A 40 5.08 13.96 -10.18
CA LEU A 40 4.17 12.82 -10.13
C LEU A 40 3.95 12.16 -11.50
N PRO A 41 3.73 12.89 -12.62
CA PRO A 41 3.56 12.25 -13.92
C PRO A 41 4.76 11.41 -14.36
N ARG A 42 5.98 11.75 -13.92
CA ARG A 42 7.22 11.03 -14.22
C ARG A 42 7.40 9.76 -13.39
N LEU A 43 6.74 9.69 -12.24
CA LEU A 43 6.81 8.56 -11.30
C LEU A 43 5.59 7.64 -11.39
N CYS A 44 4.47 8.12 -11.92
CA CYS A 44 3.23 7.35 -12.01
C CYS A 44 3.40 6.13 -12.90
N LEU A 45 2.76 5.03 -12.45
CA LEU A 45 2.49 3.88 -13.31
C LEU A 45 1.46 4.27 -14.37
N ASP A 46 1.68 3.88 -15.61
CA ASP A 46 0.69 3.96 -16.68
C ASP A 46 -0.11 2.65 -16.74
N LEU A 47 -1.28 2.66 -16.11
CA LEU A 47 -2.17 1.48 -16.09
C LEU A 47 -3.00 1.35 -17.38
N GLN A 48 -2.90 2.30 -18.32
CA GLN A 48 -3.57 2.18 -19.63
C GLN A 48 -2.77 1.28 -20.58
N SER A 49 -1.45 1.21 -20.38
CA SER A 49 -0.57 0.29 -21.08
C SER A 49 -0.43 -1.02 -20.30
N SER A 50 -0.10 -2.12 -20.99
CA SER A 50 0.24 -3.38 -20.32
C SER A 50 1.47 -3.21 -19.42
N ALA A 51 1.49 -3.89 -18.27
CA ALA A 51 2.68 -3.96 -17.46
C ALA A 51 3.85 -4.59 -18.24
N PRO A 52 5.10 -4.13 -18.03
CA PRO A 52 6.25 -4.79 -18.62
C PRO A 52 6.37 -6.22 -18.09
N ALA A 53 6.87 -7.12 -18.92
CA ALA A 53 7.07 -8.53 -18.54
C ALA A 53 8.02 -8.66 -17.34
N ALA A 54 9.03 -7.80 -17.27
CA ALA A 54 9.95 -7.69 -16.15
C ALA A 54 9.75 -6.34 -15.42
N LEU A 55 9.16 -6.35 -14.23
CA LEU A 55 8.90 -5.13 -13.45
C LEU A 55 10.13 -4.25 -13.19
N PRO A 56 11.39 -4.76 -13.09
CA PRO A 56 12.57 -3.91 -13.03
C PRO A 56 12.67 -2.86 -14.14
N GLU A 57 12.10 -3.10 -15.32
CA GLU A 57 12.09 -2.16 -16.45
C GLU A 57 11.31 -0.86 -16.16
N LEU A 58 10.47 -0.84 -15.15
CA LEU A 58 9.78 0.38 -14.69
C LEU A 58 10.75 1.43 -14.14
N PHE A 59 11.94 1.05 -13.72
CA PHE A 59 12.86 1.91 -12.99
C PHE A 59 13.99 2.41 -13.88
N PRO A 60 14.43 3.69 -13.73
CA PRO A 60 15.52 4.26 -14.53
C PRO A 60 16.92 3.82 -14.06
N ILE A 61 16.98 2.93 -13.09
CA ILE A 61 18.20 2.32 -12.54
C ILE A 61 18.02 0.81 -12.46
N PRO A 62 19.07 0.02 -12.50
CA PRO A 62 18.98 -1.42 -12.29
C PRO A 62 18.43 -1.75 -10.90
N VAL A 63 17.42 -2.60 -10.83
CA VAL A 63 16.88 -3.14 -9.59
C VAL A 63 16.74 -4.66 -9.73
N ARG A 64 17.04 -5.40 -8.65
CA ARG A 64 17.04 -6.87 -8.64
C ARG A 64 15.66 -7.47 -8.37
N GLU A 65 14.79 -6.75 -7.71
CA GLU A 65 13.42 -7.16 -7.37
C GLU A 65 12.52 -5.95 -7.15
N VAL A 66 11.21 -6.18 -7.16
CA VAL A 66 10.23 -5.12 -6.92
C VAL A 66 9.37 -5.45 -5.70
N ARG A 67 9.15 -4.46 -4.86
CA ARG A 67 8.30 -4.49 -3.66
C ARG A 67 7.17 -3.48 -3.79
N LEU A 68 6.04 -3.78 -3.16
CA LEU A 68 4.83 -2.94 -3.22
C LEU A 68 4.43 -2.52 -1.81
N GLU A 69 4.13 -1.23 -1.60
CA GLU A 69 3.48 -0.74 -0.38
C GLU A 69 2.10 -0.18 -0.70
N ILE A 70 1.07 -0.76 -0.08
CA ILE A 70 -0.33 -0.38 -0.27
C ILE A 70 -0.75 0.59 0.85
N GLY A 71 -1.18 1.80 0.47
CA GLY A 71 -1.65 2.81 1.41
C GLY A 71 -0.49 3.41 2.23
N PHE A 72 0.55 3.87 1.59
CA PHE A 72 1.77 4.35 2.26
C PHE A 72 1.57 5.60 3.14
N GLY A 73 0.41 6.23 3.12
CA GLY A 73 0.03 7.34 4.01
C GLY A 73 1.00 8.51 3.96
N GLY A 74 1.86 8.61 4.95
CA GLY A 74 2.85 9.67 5.02
C GLY A 74 4.16 9.38 4.32
N SER A 75 4.30 8.20 3.77
CA SER A 75 5.46 7.65 3.06
C SER A 75 6.70 7.36 3.92
N GLU A 76 6.60 7.42 5.25
CA GLU A 76 7.77 7.23 6.12
C GLU A 76 8.44 5.88 5.86
N HIS A 77 7.65 4.78 5.81
CA HIS A 77 8.17 3.44 5.57
C HIS A 77 8.66 3.27 4.12
N LEU A 78 7.87 3.68 3.13
CA LEU A 78 8.24 3.60 1.71
C LEU A 78 9.60 4.27 1.42
N ILE A 79 9.80 5.48 1.95
CA ILE A 79 11.04 6.23 1.78
C ILE A 79 12.21 5.54 2.49
N ALA A 80 12.02 5.11 3.75
CA ALA A 80 13.06 4.42 4.51
C ALA A 80 13.49 3.11 3.82
N GLN A 81 12.53 2.36 3.27
CA GLN A 81 12.81 1.12 2.53
C GLN A 81 13.58 1.41 1.23
N ALA A 82 13.22 2.46 0.50
CA ALA A 82 13.90 2.81 -0.74
C ALA A 82 15.35 3.29 -0.51
N GLU A 83 15.63 3.94 0.62
CA GLU A 83 16.98 4.29 1.04
C GLU A 83 17.80 3.08 1.50
N LEU A 84 17.16 2.18 2.27
CA LEU A 84 17.81 1.01 2.83
C LEU A 84 18.19 -0.03 1.76
N TYR A 85 17.38 -0.13 0.69
CA TYR A 85 17.55 -1.09 -0.39
C TYR A 85 17.60 -0.39 -1.76
N PRO A 86 18.71 0.29 -2.08
CA PRO A 86 18.83 1.06 -3.33
C PRO A 86 18.81 0.18 -4.59
N ASP A 87 19.09 -1.12 -4.44
CA ASP A 87 19.03 -2.14 -5.48
C ASP A 87 17.65 -2.82 -5.61
N CYS A 88 16.64 -2.38 -4.86
CA CYS A 88 15.25 -2.81 -4.98
C CYS A 88 14.38 -1.70 -5.56
N GLY A 89 13.44 -2.05 -6.41
CA GLY A 89 12.39 -1.16 -6.89
C GLY A 89 11.20 -1.15 -5.93
N PHE A 90 10.60 0.01 -5.70
CA PHE A 90 9.43 0.17 -4.85
C PHE A 90 8.27 0.76 -5.62
N ILE A 91 7.12 0.13 -5.53
CA ILE A 91 5.85 0.68 -6.00
C ILE A 91 5.06 1.13 -4.76
N GLY A 92 4.71 2.42 -4.69
CA GLY A 92 3.87 2.96 -3.63
C GLY A 92 2.48 3.30 -4.15
N ILE A 93 1.42 2.87 -3.46
CA ILE A 93 0.04 3.21 -3.80
C ILE A 93 -0.57 4.03 -2.68
N GLU A 94 -1.19 5.17 -3.04
CA GLU A 94 -1.90 6.00 -2.07
C GLU A 94 -3.02 6.79 -2.77
N ALA A 95 -4.23 6.71 -2.23
CA ALA A 95 -5.38 7.45 -2.74
C ALA A 95 -5.52 8.86 -2.11
N PHE A 96 -4.84 9.09 -0.97
CA PHE A 96 -4.91 10.35 -0.25
C PHE A 96 -3.90 11.36 -0.81
N VAL A 97 -4.40 12.42 -1.47
CA VAL A 97 -3.60 13.46 -2.15
C VAL A 97 -2.47 14.03 -1.28
N ASN A 98 -2.75 14.30 0.01
CA ASN A 98 -1.74 14.88 0.90
C ASN A 98 -0.64 13.87 1.27
N GLY A 99 -0.93 12.58 1.28
CA GLY A 99 0.06 11.50 1.42
C GLY A 99 0.97 11.46 0.20
N MET A 100 0.37 11.41 -0.98
CA MET A 100 1.09 11.47 -2.27
C MET A 100 2.02 12.68 -2.34
N ALA A 101 1.52 13.88 -2.02
CA ALA A 101 2.32 15.11 -2.04
C ALA A 101 3.51 15.08 -1.06
N LYS A 102 3.40 14.39 0.08
CA LYS A 102 4.52 14.20 1.01
C LYS A 102 5.57 13.25 0.44
N ALA A 103 5.13 12.16 -0.18
CA ALA A 103 6.04 11.23 -0.84
C ALA A 103 6.87 11.94 -1.92
N LEU A 104 6.24 12.77 -2.76
CA LEU A 104 6.94 13.54 -3.80
C LEU A 104 8.01 14.47 -3.23
N VAL A 105 7.69 15.18 -2.12
CA VAL A 105 8.68 16.05 -1.45
C VAL A 105 9.87 15.23 -0.93
N ALA A 106 9.64 14.08 -0.33
CA ALA A 106 10.70 13.25 0.20
C ALA A 106 11.56 12.60 -0.92
N ILE A 107 10.91 12.13 -1.99
CA ILE A 107 11.58 11.54 -3.16
C ILE A 107 12.50 12.57 -3.82
N GLU A 108 12.00 13.79 -4.06
CA GLU A 108 12.78 14.88 -4.67
C GLU A 108 13.95 15.28 -3.78
N ALA A 109 13.69 15.52 -2.48
CA ALA A 109 14.73 15.96 -1.54
C ALA A 109 15.86 14.93 -1.37
N LYS A 110 15.58 13.64 -1.53
CA LYS A 110 16.54 12.54 -1.37
C LYS A 110 17.09 12.02 -2.70
N GLY A 111 16.58 12.51 -3.83
CA GLY A 111 16.99 12.06 -5.16
C GLY A 111 16.74 10.58 -5.43
N LEU A 112 15.66 10.00 -4.83
CA LEU A 112 15.35 8.58 -4.97
C LEU A 112 14.88 8.25 -6.39
N ARG A 113 15.48 7.24 -7.00
CA ARG A 113 15.21 6.83 -8.38
C ARG A 113 14.57 5.43 -8.48
N ASN A 114 14.49 4.73 -7.36
CA ASN A 114 13.96 3.37 -7.25
C ASN A 114 12.51 3.33 -6.77
N ILE A 115 11.73 4.40 -6.97
CA ILE A 115 10.32 4.49 -6.59
C ILE A 115 9.45 4.75 -7.83
N ARG A 116 8.32 4.02 -7.90
CA ARG A 116 7.16 4.30 -8.77
C ARG A 116 5.93 4.47 -7.91
N LEU A 117 4.98 5.28 -8.37
CA LEU A 117 3.81 5.65 -7.60
C LEU A 117 2.52 5.36 -8.38
N HIS A 118 1.45 5.07 -7.65
CA HIS A 118 0.09 5.10 -8.19
C HIS A 118 -0.81 5.91 -7.25
N HIS A 119 -1.45 6.94 -7.82
CA HIS A 119 -2.43 7.74 -7.09
C HIS A 119 -3.84 7.21 -7.35
N GLY A 120 -4.26 6.20 -6.59
CA GLY A 120 -5.55 5.53 -6.83
C GLY A 120 -5.81 4.34 -5.93
N ASP A 121 -6.66 3.44 -6.45
CA ASP A 121 -7.02 2.20 -5.77
C ASP A 121 -5.95 1.11 -6.00
N ALA A 122 -5.61 0.40 -4.94
CA ALA A 122 -4.66 -0.70 -5.02
C ALA A 122 -5.17 -1.88 -5.86
N THR A 123 -6.48 -2.06 -5.98
CA THR A 123 -7.07 -3.14 -6.78
C THR A 123 -6.75 -2.97 -8.27
N ASP A 124 -6.66 -1.74 -8.76
CA ASP A 124 -6.32 -1.45 -10.15
C ASP A 124 -4.87 -1.86 -10.44
N VAL A 125 -3.93 -1.52 -9.53
CA VAL A 125 -2.52 -1.91 -9.66
C VAL A 125 -2.36 -3.42 -9.52
N LEU A 126 -3.01 -4.05 -8.53
CA LEU A 126 -2.95 -5.50 -8.37
C LEU A 126 -3.47 -6.22 -9.61
N ALA A 127 -4.53 -5.73 -10.27
CA ALA A 127 -5.05 -6.32 -11.52
C ALA A 127 -4.06 -6.16 -12.68
N TRP A 128 -3.38 -5.02 -12.75
CA TRP A 128 -2.42 -4.67 -13.81
C TRP A 128 -1.09 -5.44 -13.70
N LEU A 129 -0.61 -5.72 -12.47
CA LEU A 129 0.68 -6.39 -12.26
C LEU A 129 0.69 -7.82 -12.82
N PRO A 130 1.80 -8.26 -13.43
CA PRO A 130 1.99 -9.65 -13.84
C PRO A 130 1.94 -10.62 -12.65
N ALA A 131 1.59 -11.87 -12.91
CA ALA A 131 1.67 -12.92 -11.89
C ALA A 131 3.13 -13.15 -11.47
N ALA A 132 3.34 -13.52 -10.20
CA ALA A 132 4.65 -13.88 -9.63
C ALA A 132 5.75 -12.82 -9.84
N SER A 133 5.39 -11.53 -9.88
CA SER A 133 6.28 -10.42 -10.23
C SER A 133 6.83 -9.64 -9.05
N LEU A 134 6.21 -9.76 -7.86
CA LEU A 134 6.63 -9.04 -6.66
C LEU A 134 7.38 -9.95 -5.67
N ALA A 135 8.42 -9.38 -5.06
CA ALA A 135 9.15 -10.04 -3.96
C ALA A 135 8.45 -9.85 -2.60
N ARG A 136 7.82 -8.69 -2.40
CA ARG A 136 7.13 -8.36 -1.15
C ARG A 136 5.97 -7.40 -1.39
N VAL A 137 4.93 -7.54 -0.57
CA VAL A 137 3.83 -6.57 -0.44
C VAL A 137 3.68 -6.20 1.01
N ASP A 138 3.70 -4.90 1.30
CA ASP A 138 3.48 -4.32 2.61
C ASP A 138 2.09 -3.65 2.68
N LEU A 139 1.31 -3.96 3.72
CA LEU A 139 0.04 -3.32 4.06
C LEU A 139 0.08 -2.88 5.52
N LEU A 140 0.38 -1.62 5.75
CA LEU A 140 0.72 -1.11 7.07
C LEU A 140 -0.35 -0.17 7.60
N TYR A 141 -0.93 -0.51 8.76
CA TYR A 141 -1.95 0.28 9.46
C TYR A 141 -3.12 0.69 8.56
N PRO A 142 -3.70 -0.26 7.78
CA PRO A 142 -4.84 0.05 6.92
C PRO A 142 -6.06 0.45 7.76
N ASP A 143 -7.01 1.17 7.13
CA ASP A 143 -8.26 1.59 7.76
C ASP A 143 -9.00 0.39 8.37
N PRO A 144 -9.23 0.35 9.71
CA PRO A 144 -9.68 -0.86 10.39
C PRO A 144 -11.18 -1.13 10.24
N TRP A 145 -11.98 -0.12 9.87
CA TRP A 145 -13.43 -0.22 9.73
C TRP A 145 -14.09 -1.00 10.89
N PRO A 146 -14.09 -0.46 12.15
CA PRO A 146 -14.43 -1.24 13.35
C PRO A 146 -15.89 -1.68 13.40
N LYS A 147 -16.80 -0.95 12.76
CA LYS A 147 -18.23 -1.31 12.75
C LYS A 147 -18.46 -2.51 11.83
N ARG A 148 -19.12 -3.57 12.32
CA ARG A 148 -19.39 -4.83 11.60
C ARG A 148 -19.97 -4.61 10.18
N ARG A 149 -20.92 -3.67 10.01
CA ARG A 149 -21.51 -3.31 8.71
C ARG A 149 -20.48 -2.75 7.71
N HIS A 150 -19.28 -2.31 8.17
CA HIS A 150 -18.21 -1.76 7.35
C HIS A 150 -17.07 -2.75 7.09
N TRP A 151 -17.07 -3.96 7.63
CA TRP A 151 -16.01 -4.94 7.44
C TRP A 151 -15.75 -5.28 5.97
N LYS A 152 -16.78 -5.19 5.14
CA LYS A 152 -16.66 -5.31 3.67
C LYS A 152 -15.75 -4.25 3.02
N ARG A 153 -15.40 -3.18 3.75
CA ARG A 153 -14.49 -2.10 3.31
C ARG A 153 -13.04 -2.36 3.68
N ARG A 154 -12.75 -3.34 4.54
CA ARG A 154 -11.39 -3.75 4.86
C ARG A 154 -10.72 -4.24 3.59
N PHE A 155 -9.46 -3.85 3.41
CA PHE A 155 -8.69 -4.28 2.24
C PHE A 155 -8.53 -5.81 2.21
N VAL A 156 -8.22 -6.42 3.37
CA VAL A 156 -8.01 -7.88 3.45
C VAL A 156 -9.35 -8.59 3.38
N GLN A 157 -9.68 -9.09 2.19
CA GLN A 157 -10.82 -9.93 1.84
C GLN A 157 -10.30 -11.15 1.06
N ASP A 158 -11.10 -12.19 0.89
CA ASP A 158 -10.68 -13.37 0.14
C ASP A 158 -10.23 -13.03 -1.29
N LYS A 159 -10.92 -12.07 -1.95
CA LYS A 159 -10.56 -11.57 -3.30
C LYS A 159 -9.18 -10.89 -3.31
N SER A 160 -8.88 -10.03 -2.34
CA SER A 160 -7.57 -9.36 -2.27
C SER A 160 -6.46 -10.33 -1.85
N VAL A 161 -6.74 -11.32 -0.99
CA VAL A 161 -5.80 -12.40 -0.66
C VAL A 161 -5.43 -13.20 -1.90
N ALA A 162 -6.40 -13.58 -2.73
CA ALA A 162 -6.15 -14.25 -4.01
C ALA A 162 -5.33 -13.37 -4.98
N ALA A 163 -5.62 -12.05 -5.04
CA ALA A 163 -4.85 -11.12 -5.87
C ALA A 163 -3.40 -10.97 -5.38
N LEU A 164 -3.18 -10.90 -4.07
CA LEU A 164 -1.84 -10.89 -3.47
C LEU A 164 -1.07 -12.19 -3.78
N ALA A 165 -1.75 -13.35 -3.66
CA ALA A 165 -1.15 -14.64 -4.00
C ALA A 165 -0.73 -14.71 -5.47
N ARG A 166 -1.52 -14.12 -6.38
CA ARG A 166 -1.21 -14.08 -7.81
C ARG A 166 0.02 -13.23 -8.12
N VAL A 167 0.15 -12.05 -7.53
CA VAL A 167 1.24 -11.11 -7.86
C VAL A 167 2.55 -11.41 -7.14
N LEU A 168 2.50 -12.02 -5.95
CA LEU A 168 3.69 -12.44 -5.23
C LEU A 168 4.33 -13.66 -5.92
N ARG A 169 5.65 -13.62 -6.09
CA ARG A 169 6.42 -14.78 -6.54
C ARG A 169 6.39 -15.89 -5.47
N PRO A 170 6.60 -17.18 -5.81
CA PRO A 170 6.85 -18.22 -4.82
C PRO A 170 7.98 -17.79 -3.87
N GLY A 171 7.78 -17.96 -2.56
CA GLY A 171 8.69 -17.47 -1.53
C GLY A 171 8.61 -15.97 -1.25
N GLY A 172 7.83 -15.21 -2.02
CA GLY A 172 7.57 -13.78 -1.76
C GLY A 172 6.78 -13.56 -0.48
N GLU A 173 6.88 -12.37 0.09
CA GLU A 173 6.38 -12.07 1.42
C GLU A 173 5.20 -11.08 1.40
N PHE A 174 4.14 -11.37 2.15
CA PHE A 174 3.10 -10.41 2.50
C PHE A 174 3.27 -10.01 3.95
N ARG A 175 3.44 -8.71 4.21
CA ARG A 175 3.55 -8.11 5.53
C ARG A 175 2.33 -7.26 5.86
N PHE A 176 1.80 -7.44 7.05
CA PHE A 176 0.67 -6.67 7.57
C PHE A 176 0.99 -6.18 8.97
N ALA A 177 0.79 -4.89 9.23
CA ALA A 177 0.87 -4.34 10.58
C ALA A 177 -0.41 -3.58 10.94
N SER A 178 -0.86 -3.74 12.18
CA SER A 178 -2.01 -3.01 12.74
C SER A 178 -1.94 -2.97 14.27
N ASP A 179 -2.49 -1.92 14.84
CA ASP A 179 -2.71 -1.73 16.28
C ASP A 179 -4.16 -2.05 16.69
N ILE A 180 -4.93 -2.66 15.79
CA ILE A 180 -6.34 -3.03 15.99
C ILE A 180 -6.47 -4.55 15.97
N ASP A 181 -6.60 -5.15 17.15
CA ASP A 181 -6.64 -6.61 17.36
C ASP A 181 -7.67 -7.32 16.48
N ASP A 182 -8.89 -6.75 16.37
CA ASP A 182 -9.95 -7.31 15.54
C ASP A 182 -9.56 -7.35 14.05
N TYR A 183 -8.77 -6.37 13.56
CA TYR A 183 -8.32 -6.41 12.17
C TYR A 183 -7.11 -7.33 11.98
N SER A 184 -6.24 -7.44 12.98
CA SER A 184 -5.13 -8.41 12.98
C SER A 184 -5.67 -9.85 12.97
N ALA A 185 -6.63 -10.16 13.85
CA ALA A 185 -7.30 -11.47 13.90
C ALA A 185 -8.04 -11.78 12.58
N TRP A 186 -8.74 -10.78 12.02
CA TRP A 186 -9.41 -10.89 10.72
C TRP A 186 -8.43 -11.24 9.59
N THR A 187 -7.29 -10.57 9.55
CA THR A 187 -6.24 -10.78 8.54
C THR A 187 -5.62 -12.16 8.71
N LEU A 188 -5.20 -12.50 9.93
CA LEU A 188 -4.60 -13.79 10.25
C LEU A 188 -5.52 -14.95 9.82
N LEU A 189 -6.82 -14.87 10.17
CA LEU A 189 -7.78 -15.91 9.83
C LEU A 189 -7.90 -16.15 8.31
N ARG A 190 -7.90 -15.07 7.50
CA ARG A 190 -8.02 -15.17 6.04
C ARG A 190 -6.76 -15.74 5.40
N LEU A 191 -5.61 -15.30 5.85
CA LEU A 191 -4.34 -15.78 5.32
C LEU A 191 -4.11 -17.26 5.69
N LEU A 192 -4.44 -17.67 6.92
CA LEU A 192 -4.36 -19.08 7.35
C LEU A 192 -5.31 -20.01 6.61
N ARG A 193 -6.46 -19.50 6.15
CA ARG A 193 -7.41 -20.27 5.33
C ARG A 193 -7.00 -20.38 3.86
N SER A 194 -6.13 -19.49 3.40
CA SER A 194 -5.65 -19.53 2.03
C SER A 194 -4.63 -20.64 1.85
N PRO A 195 -4.80 -21.54 0.84
CA PRO A 195 -3.80 -22.55 0.54
C PRO A 195 -2.48 -21.96 0.01
N ASP A 196 -2.52 -20.72 -0.42
CA ASP A 196 -1.42 -20.02 -1.08
C ASP A 196 -0.42 -19.41 -0.12
N PHE A 197 -0.75 -19.29 1.15
CA PHE A 197 0.10 -18.62 2.13
C PHE A 197 0.49 -19.55 3.28
N GLU A 198 1.67 -19.31 3.80
CA GLU A 198 2.20 -19.90 5.02
C GLU A 198 2.53 -18.79 6.02
N TRP A 199 2.03 -18.92 7.24
CA TRP A 199 2.41 -18.00 8.32
C TRP A 199 3.84 -18.31 8.79
N THR A 200 4.68 -17.28 8.84
CA THR A 200 6.11 -17.46 9.10
C THR A 200 6.48 -17.44 10.58
N ALA A 201 5.57 -17.04 11.47
CA ALA A 201 5.85 -16.95 12.90
C ALA A 201 5.94 -18.33 13.55
N ASN A 202 7.03 -18.55 14.31
CA ASN A 202 7.29 -19.74 15.09
C ASN A 202 7.13 -19.49 16.61
N ARG A 203 7.23 -18.24 17.05
CA ARG A 203 7.12 -17.79 18.43
C ARG A 203 6.41 -16.45 18.53
N ALA A 204 6.01 -16.06 19.74
CA ALA A 204 5.20 -14.86 19.96
C ALA A 204 5.91 -13.56 19.51
N ASP A 205 7.21 -13.47 19.68
CA ASP A 205 7.99 -12.28 19.32
C ASP A 205 7.97 -12.02 17.80
N ASP A 206 7.82 -13.07 16.97
CA ASP A 206 7.82 -12.96 15.51
C ASP A 206 6.62 -12.14 14.98
N TRP A 207 5.59 -11.92 15.79
CA TRP A 207 4.43 -11.09 15.43
C TRP A 207 4.13 -9.97 16.44
N ARG A 208 4.87 -9.89 17.56
CA ARG A 208 4.77 -8.81 18.55
C ARG A 208 5.81 -7.72 18.36
N GLU A 209 6.96 -8.07 17.79
CA GLU A 209 8.04 -7.14 17.51
C GLU A 209 8.05 -6.76 16.03
N PRO A 210 8.42 -5.53 15.68
CA PRO A 210 8.54 -5.11 14.30
C PRO A 210 9.67 -5.88 13.59
N TRP A 211 9.52 -6.08 12.29
CA TRP A 211 10.61 -6.64 11.47
C TRP A 211 11.88 -5.79 11.58
N SER A 212 13.04 -6.41 11.51
CA SER A 212 14.35 -5.76 11.69
C SER A 212 14.61 -4.59 10.74
N ASP A 213 13.99 -4.63 9.54
CA ASP A 213 14.09 -3.59 8.53
C ASP A 213 12.91 -2.59 8.55
N PHE A 214 12.05 -2.66 9.57
CA PHE A 214 10.88 -1.78 9.68
C PHE A 214 11.28 -0.37 10.14
N GLY A 215 11.19 0.59 9.23
CA GLY A 215 11.53 2.00 9.51
C GLY A 215 10.49 2.76 10.35
N GLY A 216 9.43 2.09 10.81
CA GLY A 216 8.34 2.70 11.55
C GLY A 216 7.37 3.50 10.67
N THR A 217 6.21 3.84 11.26
CA THR A 217 5.22 4.74 10.64
C THR A 217 4.69 5.72 11.69
N ARG A 218 4.11 6.84 11.24
CA ARG A 218 3.39 7.76 12.15
C ARG A 218 2.23 7.08 12.86
N TYR A 219 1.60 6.08 12.24
CA TYR A 219 0.47 5.35 12.82
C TYR A 219 0.93 4.45 13.94
N GLU A 220 2.08 3.78 13.79
CA GLU A 220 2.73 3.05 14.87
C GLU A 220 3.08 3.95 16.04
N ALA A 221 3.75 5.07 15.77
CA ALA A 221 4.11 6.05 16.80
C ALA A 221 2.88 6.60 17.53
N LYS A 222 1.76 6.79 16.82
CA LYS A 222 0.48 7.18 17.41
C LYS A 222 -0.08 6.06 18.29
N ALA A 223 -0.13 4.82 17.80
CA ALA A 223 -0.62 3.65 18.53
C ALA A 223 0.12 3.49 19.87
N LYS A 224 1.44 3.50 19.83
CA LYS A 224 2.30 3.40 21.02
C LYS A 224 2.04 4.52 22.04
N ARG A 225 1.89 5.78 21.58
CA ARG A 225 1.53 6.91 22.47
C ARG A 225 0.15 6.76 23.11
N GLU A 226 -0.78 6.11 22.44
CA GLU A 226 -2.14 5.86 22.93
C GLU A 226 -2.24 4.53 23.71
N GLY A 227 -1.11 3.87 24.00
CA GLY A 227 -1.05 2.64 24.79
C GLY A 227 -1.57 1.40 24.04
N ARG A 228 -1.70 1.46 22.69
CA ARG A 228 -2.05 0.29 21.88
C ARG A 228 -0.81 -0.46 21.45
N THR A 229 -0.91 -1.78 21.44
CA THR A 229 0.18 -2.67 21.04
C THR A 229 0.03 -3.06 19.58
N PRO A 230 0.98 -2.69 18.70
CA PRO A 230 0.97 -3.15 17.32
C PRO A 230 1.19 -4.66 17.19
N CYS A 231 0.66 -5.23 16.10
CA CYS A 231 0.87 -6.61 15.69
C CYS A 231 1.49 -6.59 14.28
N TYR A 232 2.49 -7.45 14.01
CA TYR A 232 3.26 -7.53 12.78
C TYR A 232 3.17 -8.94 12.20
N LEU A 233 2.32 -9.15 11.20
CA LEU A 233 2.12 -10.46 10.58
C LEU A 233 2.94 -10.57 9.31
N ALA A 234 3.68 -11.66 9.14
CA ALA A 234 4.38 -12.00 7.91
C ALA A 234 3.93 -13.37 7.39
N PHE A 235 3.64 -13.41 6.10
CA PHE A 235 3.24 -14.62 5.39
C PHE A 235 4.10 -14.81 4.16
N ARG A 236 4.48 -16.05 3.88
CA ARG A 236 5.23 -16.44 2.69
C ARG A 236 4.27 -17.03 1.66
N ARG A 237 4.40 -16.62 0.38
CA ARG A 237 3.72 -17.24 -0.75
C ARG A 237 4.34 -18.62 -1.00
N ARG A 238 3.51 -19.66 -1.00
CA ARG A 238 3.90 -21.05 -1.31
C ARG A 238 4.24 -21.26 -2.78
#